data_c3cbfb19ff5613a98ab6431944c4954e
#
_entry.id   c3cbfb19ff5613a98ab6431944c4954e
#
_cell.length_a   1.000
_cell.length_b   1.000
_cell.length_c   1.000
_cell.angle_alpha   90.00
_cell.angle_beta   90.00
_cell.angle_gamma   90.00
#
_symmetry.space_group_name_H-M   'P 1'
#
loop_
_entity.id
_entity.type
_entity.pdbx_description
1 polymer ?
#
loop_
_entity_poly.entity_id
_entity_poly.type
_entity_poly.pdbx_seq_one_letter_code
_entity_poly.pdbx_strand_id
1 'polypeptide(L)'
;MAKTFPFSAIVGQEDMILAIQMVAVDPSIGGVLVLGDRGTGKSTTVRALADLLPPIKVVEGCPYGCDPEATNPCPSCQQRLEGKSATKLKSVTRAVPVVDLPLGATEDRVVGALDLEQALSRGVKEFAPGLLAKAHRGFLYIDEVNLLEDHIVDLLIDVAASGENLVEREGLSVRHPAKFVLVGSGNPEEGELRPQLLDRFGLSVEVRTPKDLDLRMQVVRRRDAFERDPEGFRAQWEDANAQLRQRMLKARKAAGQLQVADDLLRTTTQLCCQLGTDGLRAELTLLRAMRSYAALKGDKHVGTSHLRSVAPLVLRHRLRRDPLDDTDSGVRVQRCLDEVVPA
;
A
#
# COMPACT_ATOMS: atom_id res chain seq x y z
N MET A 1 -5.31 -21.54 -8.39
CA MET A 1 -5.06 -20.08 -8.37
C MET A 1 -4.38 -19.68 -9.66
N ALA A 2 -4.76 -18.56 -10.27
CA ALA A 2 -4.04 -18.03 -11.44
C ALA A 2 -2.59 -17.75 -11.05
N LYS A 3 -1.65 -18.16 -11.90
CA LYS A 3 -0.23 -17.95 -11.63
C LYS A 3 0.11 -16.46 -11.76
N THR A 4 0.81 -15.91 -10.78
CA THR A 4 1.15 -14.48 -10.72
C THR A 4 2.45 -14.22 -11.48
N PHE A 5 2.53 -13.12 -12.20
CA PHE A 5 3.73 -12.68 -12.90
C PHE A 5 4.85 -12.37 -11.88
N PRO A 6 6.13 -12.79 -12.13
CA PRO A 6 7.22 -12.51 -11.19
C PRO A 6 7.47 -11.00 -11.03
N PHE A 7 7.57 -10.51 -9.81
CA PHE A 7 7.78 -9.09 -9.54
C PHE A 7 9.08 -8.55 -10.13
N SER A 8 10.17 -9.33 -10.02
CA SER A 8 11.48 -8.97 -10.59
C SER A 8 11.52 -8.97 -12.12
N ALA A 9 10.49 -9.55 -12.78
CA ALA A 9 10.38 -9.53 -14.23
C ALA A 9 9.69 -8.28 -14.77
N ILE A 10 9.13 -7.43 -13.92
CA ILE A 10 8.46 -6.18 -14.31
C ILE A 10 9.51 -5.17 -14.76
N VAL A 11 9.26 -4.46 -15.86
CA VAL A 11 10.13 -3.42 -16.42
C VAL A 11 9.31 -2.21 -16.85
N GLY A 12 9.96 -1.05 -16.88
CA GLY A 12 9.37 0.20 -17.37
C GLY A 12 8.38 0.83 -16.39
N GLN A 13 8.44 0.48 -15.10
CA GLN A 13 7.58 1.00 -14.06
C GLN A 13 8.39 1.24 -12.77
N GLU A 14 9.58 1.81 -12.89
CA GLU A 14 10.56 1.91 -11.82
C GLU A 14 10.00 2.68 -10.61
N ASP A 15 9.31 3.80 -10.82
CA ASP A 15 8.70 4.60 -9.75
C ASP A 15 7.59 3.83 -9.02
N MET A 16 6.75 3.09 -9.77
CA MET A 16 5.71 2.27 -9.17
C MET A 16 6.30 1.11 -8.36
N ILE A 17 7.30 0.43 -8.93
CA ILE A 17 8.02 -0.66 -8.24
C ILE A 17 8.63 -0.13 -6.95
N LEU A 18 9.29 1.03 -7.00
CA LEU A 18 9.91 1.66 -5.85
C LEU A 18 8.86 2.06 -4.79
N ALA A 19 7.79 2.75 -5.19
CA ALA A 19 6.72 3.17 -4.28
C ALA A 19 6.10 1.99 -3.54
N ILE A 20 5.77 0.92 -4.27
CA ILE A 20 5.19 -0.30 -3.70
C ILE A 20 6.18 -1.00 -2.75
N GLN A 21 7.48 -1.06 -3.08
CA GLN A 21 8.51 -1.59 -2.18
C GLN A 21 8.65 -0.75 -0.91
N MET A 22 8.63 0.58 -1.02
CA MET A 22 8.74 1.47 0.15
C MET A 22 7.58 1.27 1.14
N VAL A 23 6.34 1.20 0.67
CA VAL A 23 5.18 0.97 1.56
C VAL A 23 5.13 -0.47 2.10
N ALA A 24 5.72 -1.43 1.39
CA ALA A 24 5.86 -2.80 1.90
C ALA A 24 6.93 -2.89 3.00
N VAL A 25 7.96 -2.06 2.95
CA VAL A 25 8.99 -1.92 4.01
C VAL A 25 8.43 -1.18 5.20
N ASP A 26 7.81 -0.04 4.99
CA ASP A 26 7.18 0.78 6.03
C ASP A 26 5.72 1.12 5.69
N PRO A 27 4.74 0.32 6.14
CA PRO A 27 3.33 0.59 5.93
C PRO A 27 2.84 1.94 6.49
N SER A 28 3.57 2.54 7.42
CA SER A 28 3.20 3.84 8.02
C SER A 28 3.38 5.02 7.06
N ILE A 29 4.04 4.83 5.92
CA ILE A 29 4.08 5.81 4.82
C ILE A 29 2.66 6.13 4.34
N GLY A 30 1.77 5.14 4.37
CA GLY A 30 0.39 5.23 3.93
C GLY A 30 0.14 4.38 2.68
N GLY A 31 -0.76 4.83 1.79
CA GLY A 31 -1.07 4.12 0.55
C GLY A 31 -0.21 4.56 -0.63
N VAL A 32 -0.38 3.85 -1.75
CA VAL A 32 0.18 4.22 -3.07
C VAL A 32 -0.94 4.47 -4.05
N LEU A 33 -0.96 5.66 -4.64
CA LEU A 33 -1.83 6.01 -5.76
C LEU A 33 -1.06 5.84 -7.06
N VAL A 34 -1.57 5.01 -7.96
CA VAL A 34 -0.96 4.73 -9.26
C VAL A 34 -1.86 5.30 -10.35
N LEU A 35 -1.50 6.46 -10.87
CA LEU A 35 -2.20 7.12 -11.96
C LEU A 35 -1.59 6.72 -13.32
N GLY A 36 -2.39 6.66 -14.34
CA GLY A 36 -1.89 6.47 -15.71
C GLY A 36 -2.75 5.59 -16.58
N ASP A 37 -2.24 5.35 -17.81
CA ASP A 37 -2.95 4.72 -18.91
C ASP A 37 -3.48 3.32 -18.58
N ARG A 38 -4.58 2.94 -19.23
CA ARG A 38 -5.09 1.57 -19.17
C ARG A 38 -4.11 0.58 -19.79
N GLY A 39 -4.08 -0.64 -19.28
CA GLY A 39 -3.25 -1.70 -19.85
C GLY A 39 -1.74 -1.62 -19.53
N THR A 40 -1.30 -0.70 -18.67
CA THR A 40 0.11 -0.56 -18.29
C THR A 40 0.58 -1.57 -17.22
N GLY A 41 -0.27 -2.52 -16.81
CA GLY A 41 0.12 -3.59 -15.89
C GLY A 41 0.06 -3.21 -14.40
N LYS A 42 -0.65 -2.13 -14.03
CA LYS A 42 -0.79 -1.67 -12.64
C LYS A 42 -1.24 -2.79 -11.70
N SER A 43 -2.36 -3.43 -11.99
CA SER A 43 -2.89 -4.55 -11.19
C SER A 43 -1.96 -5.77 -11.15
N THR A 44 -1.25 -6.05 -12.26
CA THR A 44 -0.26 -7.12 -12.32
C THR A 44 0.88 -6.88 -11.33
N THR A 45 1.40 -5.65 -11.27
CA THR A 45 2.49 -5.27 -10.37
C THR A 45 2.09 -5.40 -8.90
N VAL A 46 0.88 -4.96 -8.53
CA VAL A 46 0.39 -5.07 -7.14
C VAL A 46 0.23 -6.53 -6.73
N ARG A 47 -0.32 -7.37 -7.60
CA ARG A 47 -0.47 -8.81 -7.32
C ARG A 47 0.88 -9.53 -7.27
N ALA A 48 1.82 -9.15 -8.11
CA ALA A 48 3.17 -9.70 -8.09
C ALA A 48 3.92 -9.42 -6.77
N LEU A 49 3.65 -8.26 -6.13
CA LEU A 49 4.20 -7.95 -4.82
C LEU A 49 3.75 -8.96 -3.75
N ALA A 50 2.51 -9.43 -3.78
CA ALA A 50 2.00 -10.41 -2.80
C ALA A 50 2.85 -11.68 -2.75
N ASP A 51 3.23 -12.19 -3.92
CA ASP A 51 4.07 -13.38 -4.05
C ASP A 51 5.52 -13.12 -3.62
N LEU A 52 5.96 -11.87 -3.69
CA LEU A 52 7.29 -11.45 -3.27
C LEU A 52 7.41 -11.34 -1.75
N LEU A 53 6.34 -10.91 -1.07
CA LEU A 53 6.40 -10.62 0.35
C LEU A 53 6.61 -11.89 1.19
N PRO A 54 7.39 -11.79 2.29
CA PRO A 54 7.56 -12.90 3.21
C PRO A 54 6.22 -13.23 3.87
N PRO A 55 5.94 -14.51 4.08
CA PRO A 55 4.73 -14.92 4.78
C PRO A 55 4.71 -14.39 6.22
N ILE A 56 3.53 -14.13 6.74
CA ILE A 56 3.31 -13.58 8.09
C ILE A 56 2.77 -14.65 9.04
N LYS A 57 3.14 -14.55 10.32
CA LYS A 57 2.55 -15.35 11.39
C LYS A 57 1.20 -14.74 11.78
N VAL A 58 0.19 -15.59 11.88
CA VAL A 58 -1.17 -15.20 12.32
C VAL A 58 -1.67 -16.19 13.36
N VAL A 59 -2.59 -15.75 14.21
CA VAL A 59 -3.25 -16.62 15.17
C VAL A 59 -4.10 -17.66 14.42
N GLU A 60 -3.91 -18.95 14.74
CA GLU A 60 -4.66 -20.05 14.13
C GLU A 60 -6.17 -19.91 14.39
N GLY A 61 -6.99 -19.98 13.33
CA GLY A 61 -8.43 -19.85 13.41
C GLY A 61 -8.94 -18.45 13.78
N CYS A 62 -8.08 -17.40 13.71
CA CYS A 62 -8.54 -16.03 13.86
C CYS A 62 -9.12 -15.53 12.52
N PRO A 63 -10.38 -15.03 12.49
CA PRO A 63 -11.00 -14.55 11.26
C PRO A 63 -10.33 -13.28 10.71
N TYR A 64 -9.66 -12.52 11.59
CA TYR A 64 -8.98 -11.27 11.23
C TYR A 64 -7.47 -11.45 10.97
N GLY A 65 -6.90 -12.64 11.24
CA GLY A 65 -5.46 -12.88 11.08
C GLY A 65 -4.57 -12.02 11.97
N CYS A 66 -4.94 -11.87 13.24
CA CYS A 66 -4.18 -11.14 14.25
C CYS A 66 -2.75 -11.65 14.37
N ASP A 67 -1.85 -10.74 14.75
CA ASP A 67 -0.50 -11.10 15.15
C ASP A 67 -0.53 -11.88 16.45
N PRO A 68 0.13 -13.04 16.56
CA PRO A 68 0.21 -13.77 17.82
C PRO A 68 0.92 -12.99 18.94
N GLU A 69 1.72 -11.97 18.59
CA GLU A 69 2.46 -11.13 19.53
C GLU A 69 1.81 -9.73 19.71
N ALA A 70 0.61 -9.52 19.13
CA ALA A 70 -0.09 -8.23 19.28
C ALA A 70 -0.49 -7.98 20.74
N THR A 71 -0.26 -6.75 21.19
CA THR A 71 -0.69 -6.28 22.53
C THR A 71 -2.21 -6.15 22.62
N ASN A 72 -2.87 -5.78 21.52
CA ASN A 72 -4.32 -5.61 21.43
C ASN A 72 -4.88 -6.53 20.30
N PRO A 73 -5.07 -7.82 20.56
CA PRO A 73 -5.70 -8.72 19.60
C PRO A 73 -7.21 -8.45 19.50
N CYS A 74 -7.85 -8.99 18.46
CA CYS A 74 -9.30 -8.85 18.31
C CYS A 74 -10.08 -9.52 19.46
N PRO A 75 -11.36 -9.16 19.69
CA PRO A 75 -12.17 -9.71 20.79
C PRO A 75 -12.18 -11.24 20.85
N SER A 76 -12.27 -11.90 19.70
CA SER A 76 -12.23 -13.38 19.62
C SER A 76 -10.89 -13.96 20.12
N CYS A 77 -9.77 -13.30 19.81
CA CYS A 77 -8.47 -13.72 20.32
C CYS A 77 -8.30 -13.41 21.81
N GLN A 78 -8.85 -12.30 22.30
CA GLN A 78 -8.85 -11.94 23.74
C GLN A 78 -9.61 -12.99 24.55
N GLN A 79 -10.83 -13.35 24.15
CA GLN A 79 -11.61 -14.40 24.81
C GLN A 79 -10.88 -15.75 24.86
N ARG A 80 -10.15 -16.08 23.80
CA ARG A 80 -9.35 -17.32 23.74
C ARG A 80 -8.12 -17.29 24.64
N LEU A 81 -7.57 -16.10 24.96
CA LEU A 81 -6.48 -15.93 25.93
C LEU A 81 -7.02 -16.02 27.37
N GLU A 82 -8.15 -15.38 27.67
CA GLU A 82 -8.77 -15.38 29.01
C GLU A 82 -9.27 -16.78 29.42
N GLY A 83 -9.76 -17.57 28.47
CA GLY A 83 -10.27 -18.93 28.72
C GLY A 83 -9.21 -20.04 28.84
N LYS A 84 -7.92 -19.72 28.68
CA LYS A 84 -6.83 -20.71 28.72
C LYS A 84 -5.72 -20.27 29.66
N SER A 85 -5.23 -21.20 30.48
CA SER A 85 -3.97 -21.09 31.26
C SER A 85 -2.71 -20.94 30.36
N ALA A 86 -2.85 -20.76 29.06
CA ALA A 86 -1.77 -20.70 28.06
C ALA A 86 -1.44 -19.25 27.72
N THR A 87 -0.22 -18.86 28.01
CA THR A 87 0.36 -17.52 27.74
C THR A 87 0.51 -17.17 26.27
N LYS A 88 0.27 -18.08 25.31
CA LYS A 88 0.41 -17.83 23.86
C LYS A 88 -0.64 -18.56 23.03
N LEU A 89 -1.21 -17.87 22.07
CA LEU A 89 -2.09 -18.44 21.06
C LEU A 89 -1.27 -19.24 20.03
N LYS A 90 -1.79 -20.38 19.57
CA LYS A 90 -1.18 -21.11 18.45
C LYS A 90 -1.16 -20.23 17.21
N SER A 91 -0.08 -20.29 16.45
CA SER A 91 0.10 -19.51 15.24
C SER A 91 0.37 -20.39 14.03
N VAL A 92 -0.09 -19.92 12.88
CA VAL A 92 0.20 -20.50 11.57
C VAL A 92 0.82 -19.42 10.67
N THR A 93 1.56 -19.88 9.67
CA THR A 93 2.16 -18.97 8.68
C THR A 93 1.27 -18.92 7.44
N ARG A 94 0.96 -17.70 6.97
CA ARG A 94 0.20 -17.51 5.73
C ARG A 94 0.85 -16.43 4.86
N ALA A 95 0.54 -16.45 3.54
CA ALA A 95 0.93 -15.36 2.64
C ALA A 95 0.30 -14.03 3.09
N VAL A 96 0.99 -12.92 2.80
CA VAL A 96 0.43 -11.57 3.01
C VAL A 96 -0.82 -11.42 2.12
N PRO A 97 -1.98 -11.05 2.67
CA PRO A 97 -3.19 -10.91 1.87
C PRO A 97 -3.10 -9.69 0.95
N VAL A 98 -3.51 -9.89 -0.31
CA VAL A 98 -3.84 -8.79 -1.23
C VAL A 98 -5.31 -8.98 -1.60
N VAL A 99 -6.12 -8.03 -1.21
CA VAL A 99 -7.57 -8.08 -1.34
C VAL A 99 -7.99 -7.05 -2.38
N ASP A 100 -8.66 -7.51 -3.42
CA ASP A 100 -9.25 -6.61 -4.42
C ASP A 100 -10.59 -6.07 -3.87
N LEU A 101 -10.78 -4.76 -3.96
CA LEU A 101 -12.06 -4.10 -3.69
C LEU A 101 -12.77 -3.85 -5.03
N PRO A 102 -13.86 -4.58 -5.34
CA PRO A 102 -14.64 -4.33 -6.56
C PRO A 102 -15.36 -2.98 -6.48
N LEU A 103 -15.47 -2.26 -7.60
CA LEU A 103 -16.16 -0.97 -7.68
C LEU A 103 -17.64 -1.03 -7.24
N GLY A 104 -18.33 -2.13 -7.54
CA GLY A 104 -19.71 -2.36 -7.13
C GLY A 104 -19.84 -3.09 -5.79
N ALA A 105 -18.83 -3.06 -4.91
CA ALA A 105 -18.93 -3.68 -3.59
C ALA A 105 -19.92 -2.91 -2.71
N THR A 106 -20.91 -3.61 -2.17
CA THR A 106 -21.79 -3.04 -1.16
C THR A 106 -21.03 -2.76 0.13
N GLU A 107 -21.49 -1.80 0.91
CA GLU A 107 -20.87 -1.45 2.19
C GLU A 107 -20.73 -2.68 3.10
N ASP A 108 -21.77 -3.52 3.20
CA ASP A 108 -21.77 -4.76 4.00
C ASP A 108 -20.65 -5.71 3.57
N ARG A 109 -20.38 -5.81 2.28
CA ARG A 109 -19.27 -6.62 1.78
C ARG A 109 -17.91 -6.04 2.15
N VAL A 110 -17.81 -4.72 2.26
CA VAL A 110 -16.57 -4.02 2.63
C VAL A 110 -16.29 -4.14 4.12
N VAL A 111 -17.23 -3.72 4.97
CA VAL A 111 -17.05 -3.69 6.43
C VAL A 111 -17.35 -5.01 7.10
N GLY A 112 -18.26 -5.80 6.54
CA GLY A 112 -18.86 -6.99 7.14
C GLY A 112 -20.30 -6.72 7.60
N ALA A 113 -21.04 -7.79 7.78
CA ALA A 113 -22.46 -7.74 8.10
C ALA A 113 -22.86 -8.87 9.05
N LEU A 114 -24.16 -8.92 9.43
CA LEU A 114 -24.75 -10.08 10.10
C LEU A 114 -24.69 -11.31 9.18
N ASP A 115 -24.23 -12.43 9.71
CA ASP A 115 -24.34 -13.73 9.01
C ASP A 115 -25.80 -14.19 9.02
N LEU A 116 -26.49 -13.90 7.90
CA LEU A 116 -27.92 -14.24 7.75
C LEU A 116 -28.17 -15.74 7.76
N GLU A 117 -27.25 -16.55 7.28
CA GLU A 117 -27.37 -18.01 7.28
C GLU A 117 -27.33 -18.56 8.72
N GLN A 118 -26.41 -18.09 9.53
CA GLN A 118 -26.32 -18.46 10.94
C GLN A 118 -27.51 -17.93 11.74
N ALA A 119 -27.92 -16.69 11.46
CA ALA A 119 -29.07 -16.07 12.13
C ALA A 119 -30.37 -16.82 11.84
N LEU A 120 -30.62 -17.22 10.60
CA LEU A 120 -31.84 -17.92 10.19
C LEU A 120 -31.82 -19.41 10.57
N SER A 121 -30.67 -20.09 10.45
CA SER A 121 -30.59 -21.54 10.68
C SER A 121 -30.44 -21.90 12.16
N ARG A 122 -29.74 -21.08 12.94
CA ARG A 122 -29.38 -21.34 14.35
C ARG A 122 -29.91 -20.33 15.34
N GLY A 123 -30.54 -19.26 14.89
CA GLY A 123 -31.01 -18.17 15.74
C GLY A 123 -29.87 -17.41 16.44
N VAL A 124 -28.63 -17.54 15.96
CA VAL A 124 -27.43 -16.90 16.55
C VAL A 124 -27.03 -15.73 15.69
N LYS A 125 -26.92 -14.52 16.29
CA LYS A 125 -26.36 -13.36 15.62
C LYS A 125 -24.84 -13.48 15.59
N GLU A 126 -24.27 -13.81 14.44
CA GLU A 126 -22.84 -13.90 14.21
C GLU A 126 -22.41 -12.88 13.15
N PHE A 127 -21.21 -12.33 13.31
CA PHE A 127 -20.66 -11.34 12.38
C PHE A 127 -19.84 -12.03 11.29
N ALA A 128 -20.20 -11.79 10.03
CA ALA A 128 -19.43 -12.20 8.86
C ALA A 128 -18.40 -11.10 8.49
N PRO A 129 -17.08 -11.35 8.64
CA PRO A 129 -16.06 -10.35 8.37
C PRO A 129 -15.98 -9.97 6.88
N GLY A 130 -15.94 -8.65 6.59
CA GLY A 130 -15.85 -8.09 5.26
C GLY A 130 -14.44 -8.09 4.65
N LEU A 131 -14.28 -7.31 3.55
CA LEU A 131 -13.00 -7.19 2.83
C LEU A 131 -11.92 -6.52 3.68
N LEU A 132 -12.29 -5.52 4.52
CA LEU A 132 -11.35 -4.84 5.40
C LEU A 132 -10.71 -5.77 6.43
N ALA A 133 -11.48 -6.70 6.98
CA ALA A 133 -10.97 -7.74 7.87
C ALA A 133 -9.99 -8.67 7.13
N LYS A 134 -10.30 -9.05 5.90
CA LYS A 134 -9.45 -9.92 5.06
C LYS A 134 -8.14 -9.23 4.67
N ALA A 135 -8.18 -7.90 4.46
CA ALA A 135 -7.01 -7.10 4.10
C ALA A 135 -6.07 -6.81 5.29
N HIS A 136 -6.50 -7.08 6.53
CA HIS A 136 -5.70 -6.79 7.72
C HIS A 136 -4.29 -7.39 7.63
N ARG A 137 -3.27 -6.55 7.89
CA ARG A 137 -1.83 -6.85 7.79
C ARG A 137 -1.36 -7.16 6.35
N GLY A 138 -2.12 -6.67 5.35
CA GLY A 138 -1.84 -6.86 3.94
C GLY A 138 -2.13 -5.61 3.12
N PHE A 139 -2.62 -5.82 1.92
CA PHE A 139 -2.92 -4.76 0.94
C PHE A 139 -4.40 -4.80 0.55
N LEU A 140 -5.00 -3.63 0.46
CA LEU A 140 -6.30 -3.42 -0.16
C LEU A 140 -6.06 -2.73 -1.50
N TYR A 141 -6.37 -3.41 -2.60
CA TYR A 141 -6.21 -2.89 -3.95
C TYR A 141 -7.56 -2.45 -4.51
N ILE A 142 -7.59 -1.24 -5.04
CA ILE A 142 -8.76 -0.63 -5.68
C ILE A 142 -8.38 -0.30 -7.11
N ASP A 143 -9.00 -0.98 -8.06
CA ASP A 143 -8.87 -0.62 -9.47
C ASP A 143 -9.86 0.50 -9.80
N GLU A 144 -9.40 1.52 -10.53
CA GLU A 144 -10.19 2.71 -10.89
C GLU A 144 -10.81 3.41 -9.66
N VAL A 145 -9.95 3.76 -8.70
CA VAL A 145 -10.33 4.35 -7.40
C VAL A 145 -11.16 5.65 -7.54
N ASN A 146 -11.01 6.34 -8.67
CA ASN A 146 -11.79 7.53 -9.04
C ASN A 146 -13.27 7.26 -9.31
N LEU A 147 -13.65 5.99 -9.55
CA LEU A 147 -15.03 5.56 -9.81
C LEU A 147 -15.73 4.99 -8.57
N LEU A 148 -15.05 4.95 -7.41
CA LEU A 148 -15.67 4.49 -6.16
C LEU A 148 -16.78 5.43 -5.71
N GLU A 149 -17.84 4.83 -5.17
CA GLU A 149 -18.93 5.56 -4.53
C GLU A 149 -18.44 6.31 -3.28
N ASP A 150 -18.97 7.52 -3.10
CA ASP A 150 -18.54 8.47 -2.08
C ASP A 150 -18.54 7.90 -0.66
N HIS A 151 -19.60 7.17 -0.31
CA HIS A 151 -19.72 6.58 1.03
C HIS A 151 -18.68 5.48 1.30
N ILE A 152 -18.28 4.73 0.28
CA ILE A 152 -17.19 3.74 0.39
C ILE A 152 -15.84 4.45 0.58
N VAL A 153 -15.63 5.57 -0.13
CA VAL A 153 -14.43 6.39 0.04
C VAL A 153 -14.30 6.91 1.46
N ASP A 154 -15.38 7.49 2.02
CA ASP A 154 -15.39 8.03 3.39
C ASP A 154 -15.07 6.93 4.43
N LEU A 155 -15.69 5.77 4.27
CA LEU A 155 -15.44 4.60 5.11
C LEU A 155 -13.98 4.14 5.05
N LEU A 156 -13.41 4.05 3.85
CA LEU A 156 -12.00 3.66 3.67
C LEU A 156 -11.04 4.69 4.32
N ILE A 157 -11.37 5.98 4.23
CA ILE A 157 -10.62 7.06 4.86
C ILE A 157 -10.58 6.87 6.38
N ASP A 158 -11.72 6.60 6.99
CA ASP A 158 -11.87 6.45 8.43
C ASP A 158 -11.11 5.21 8.95
N VAL A 159 -11.31 4.07 8.29
CA VAL A 159 -10.62 2.82 8.67
C VAL A 159 -9.12 2.90 8.43
N ALA A 160 -8.69 3.51 7.32
CA ALA A 160 -7.25 3.69 7.06
C ALA A 160 -6.59 4.66 8.06
N ALA A 161 -7.36 5.59 8.63
CA ALA A 161 -6.87 6.50 9.67
C ALA A 161 -6.75 5.84 11.04
N SER A 162 -7.81 5.14 11.46
CA SER A 162 -7.91 4.50 12.78
C SER A 162 -7.13 3.19 12.87
N GLY A 163 -7.02 2.47 11.76
CA GLY A 163 -6.52 1.09 11.71
C GLY A 163 -7.47 0.07 12.32
N GLU A 164 -8.71 0.46 12.55
CA GLU A 164 -9.78 -0.35 13.11
C GLU A 164 -11.07 -0.15 12.32
N ASN A 165 -11.86 -1.21 12.20
CA ASN A 165 -13.20 -1.14 11.64
C ASN A 165 -14.22 -1.33 12.76
N LEU A 166 -15.17 -0.39 12.88
CA LEU A 166 -16.29 -0.43 13.81
C LEU A 166 -17.58 -0.60 13.00
N VAL A 167 -18.30 -1.68 13.26
CA VAL A 167 -19.58 -1.97 12.63
C VAL A 167 -20.68 -1.97 13.67
N GLU A 168 -21.60 -1.00 13.58
CA GLU A 168 -22.74 -0.87 14.48
C GLU A 168 -24.03 -0.93 13.67
N ARG A 169 -24.57 -2.12 13.48
CA ARG A 169 -25.78 -2.37 12.65
C ARG A 169 -26.59 -3.55 13.17
N GLU A 170 -27.88 -3.52 12.99
CA GLU A 170 -28.83 -4.63 13.27
C GLU A 170 -28.69 -5.20 14.69
N GLY A 171 -28.27 -4.37 15.64
CA GLY A 171 -28.03 -4.77 17.04
C GLY A 171 -26.71 -5.53 17.24
N LEU A 172 -25.79 -5.48 16.28
CA LEU A 172 -24.40 -5.89 16.42
C LEU A 172 -23.54 -4.64 16.63
N SER A 173 -22.57 -4.73 17.55
CA SER A 173 -21.49 -3.78 17.70
C SER A 173 -20.18 -4.58 17.70
N VAL A 174 -19.46 -4.54 16.60
CA VAL A 174 -18.21 -5.30 16.40
C VAL A 174 -17.08 -4.35 16.03
N ARG A 175 -16.01 -4.39 16.81
CA ARG A 175 -14.77 -3.69 16.53
C ARG A 175 -13.67 -4.69 16.25
N HIS A 176 -12.96 -4.52 15.15
CA HIS A 176 -11.84 -5.39 14.80
C HIS A 176 -10.70 -4.61 14.14
N PRO A 177 -9.44 -5.09 14.23
CA PRO A 177 -8.32 -4.46 13.57
C PRO A 177 -8.44 -4.58 12.04
N ALA A 178 -8.13 -3.48 11.35
CA ALA A 178 -8.17 -3.36 9.90
C ALA A 178 -7.01 -2.48 9.39
N LYS A 179 -5.77 -2.84 9.77
CA LYS A 179 -4.55 -2.15 9.32
C LYS A 179 -4.09 -2.74 8.01
N PHE A 180 -4.15 -1.99 6.94
CA PHE A 180 -3.74 -2.41 5.60
C PHE A 180 -3.04 -1.27 4.86
N VAL A 181 -2.29 -1.60 3.84
CA VAL A 181 -1.76 -0.63 2.87
C VAL A 181 -2.78 -0.46 1.76
N LEU A 182 -3.22 0.78 1.55
CA LEU A 182 -4.13 1.11 0.46
C LEU A 182 -3.34 1.29 -0.83
N VAL A 183 -3.72 0.58 -1.88
CA VAL A 183 -3.16 0.78 -3.23
C VAL A 183 -4.32 1.06 -4.17
N GLY A 184 -4.37 2.29 -4.69
CA GLY A 184 -5.38 2.70 -5.66
C GLY A 184 -4.77 2.85 -7.05
N SER A 185 -5.43 2.33 -8.08
CA SER A 185 -5.13 2.71 -9.46
C SER A 185 -6.22 3.63 -10.00
N GLY A 186 -5.86 4.53 -10.90
CA GLY A 186 -6.81 5.44 -11.53
C GLY A 186 -6.31 5.96 -12.87
N ASN A 187 -7.25 6.46 -13.68
CA ASN A 187 -6.94 7.24 -14.86
C ASN A 187 -7.41 8.68 -14.62
N PRO A 188 -6.51 9.68 -14.68
CA PRO A 188 -6.90 11.09 -14.48
C PRO A 188 -7.98 11.58 -15.46
N GLU A 189 -8.10 10.94 -16.64
CA GLU A 189 -9.12 11.29 -17.64
C GLU A 189 -10.53 10.87 -17.23
N GLU A 190 -10.69 9.93 -16.31
CA GLU A 190 -11.98 9.37 -15.88
C GLU A 190 -12.61 10.11 -14.70
N GLY A 191 -11.93 11.11 -14.16
CA GLY A 191 -12.39 11.93 -13.07
C GLY A 191 -11.31 12.23 -12.04
N GLU A 192 -11.54 13.30 -11.28
CA GLU A 192 -10.64 13.72 -10.22
C GLU A 192 -10.94 12.98 -8.93
N LEU A 193 -9.89 12.60 -8.23
CA LEU A 193 -9.99 12.05 -6.88
C LEU A 193 -10.33 13.15 -5.87
N ARG A 194 -11.16 12.81 -4.90
CA ARG A 194 -11.46 13.72 -3.79
C ARG A 194 -10.18 14.07 -3.02
N PRO A 195 -9.96 15.33 -2.66
CA PRO A 195 -8.77 15.77 -1.93
C PRO A 195 -8.53 14.98 -0.63
N GLN A 196 -9.62 14.63 0.09
CA GLN A 196 -9.55 13.85 1.33
C GLN A 196 -8.99 12.44 1.10
N LEU A 197 -9.33 11.81 -0.02
CA LEU A 197 -8.79 10.50 -0.40
C LEU A 197 -7.35 10.63 -0.88
N LEU A 198 -7.03 11.64 -1.69
CA LEU A 198 -5.67 11.92 -2.14
C LEU A 198 -4.71 12.05 -0.96
N ASP A 199 -5.11 12.77 0.10
CA ASP A 199 -4.29 12.97 1.28
C ASP A 199 -4.03 11.67 2.08
N ARG A 200 -4.82 10.62 1.89
CA ARG A 200 -4.59 9.30 2.51
C ARG A 200 -3.48 8.50 1.83
N PHE A 201 -3.23 8.76 0.56
CA PHE A 201 -2.10 8.16 -0.12
C PHE A 201 -0.80 8.86 0.29
N GLY A 202 0.15 8.08 0.78
CA GLY A 202 1.48 8.59 1.12
C GLY A 202 2.30 8.89 -0.12
N LEU A 203 2.16 8.06 -1.14
CA LEU A 203 2.89 8.14 -2.40
C LEU A 203 1.93 8.20 -3.59
N SER A 204 2.31 8.95 -4.61
CA SER A 204 1.64 8.95 -5.91
C SER A 204 2.67 8.79 -7.03
N VAL A 205 2.37 7.89 -7.93
CA VAL A 205 3.20 7.59 -9.10
C VAL A 205 2.38 7.71 -10.37
N GLU A 206 3.03 8.14 -11.43
CA GLU A 206 2.44 8.20 -12.76
C GLU A 206 3.07 7.14 -13.65
N VAL A 207 2.24 6.25 -14.17
CA VAL A 207 2.65 5.16 -15.04
C VAL A 207 2.19 5.45 -16.45
N ARG A 208 3.14 5.66 -17.36
CA ARG A 208 2.89 5.90 -18.77
C ARG A 208 3.32 4.71 -19.61
N THR A 209 2.67 4.53 -20.72
CA THR A 209 3.13 3.54 -21.71
C THR A 209 4.54 3.91 -22.17
N PRO A 210 5.53 2.99 -22.07
CA PRO A 210 6.89 3.29 -22.51
C PRO A 210 6.96 3.77 -23.95
N LYS A 211 7.67 4.87 -24.20
CA LYS A 211 7.95 5.38 -25.56
C LYS A 211 9.19 4.75 -26.16
N ASP A 212 10.12 4.31 -25.34
CA ASP A 212 11.31 3.58 -25.75
C ASP A 212 10.94 2.23 -26.35
N LEU A 213 11.39 1.96 -27.58
CA LEU A 213 11.02 0.78 -28.33
C LEU A 213 11.61 -0.49 -27.75
N ASP A 214 12.85 -0.45 -27.24
CA ASP A 214 13.52 -1.63 -26.66
C ASP A 214 12.86 -2.04 -25.35
N LEU A 215 12.53 -1.06 -24.53
CA LEU A 215 11.79 -1.29 -23.28
C LEU A 215 10.40 -1.87 -23.57
N ARG A 216 9.71 -1.32 -24.57
CA ARG A 216 8.39 -1.81 -25.00
C ARG A 216 8.44 -3.24 -25.51
N MET A 217 9.46 -3.55 -26.33
CA MET A 217 9.72 -4.91 -26.80
C MET A 217 10.00 -5.88 -25.64
N GLN A 218 10.75 -5.46 -24.62
CA GLN A 218 11.00 -6.28 -23.44
C GLN A 218 9.70 -6.58 -22.67
N VAL A 219 8.83 -5.59 -22.47
CA VAL A 219 7.52 -5.80 -21.81
C VAL A 219 6.72 -6.85 -22.57
N VAL A 220 6.58 -6.70 -23.89
CA VAL A 220 5.82 -7.63 -24.74
C VAL A 220 6.43 -9.04 -24.71
N ARG A 221 7.74 -9.17 -24.91
CA ARG A 221 8.44 -10.47 -24.88
C ARG A 221 8.28 -11.20 -23.56
N ARG A 222 8.44 -10.49 -22.41
CA ARG A 222 8.29 -11.10 -21.10
C ARG A 222 6.84 -11.53 -20.84
N ARG A 223 5.88 -10.75 -21.30
CA ARG A 223 4.46 -11.09 -21.18
C ARG A 223 4.09 -12.31 -22.01
N ASP A 224 4.50 -12.36 -23.29
CA ASP A 224 4.29 -13.49 -24.19
C ASP A 224 4.95 -14.78 -23.64
N ALA A 225 6.19 -14.69 -23.17
CA ALA A 225 6.89 -15.82 -22.57
C ALA A 225 6.16 -16.36 -21.33
N PHE A 226 5.65 -15.48 -20.46
CA PHE A 226 4.87 -15.88 -19.31
C PHE A 226 3.54 -16.52 -19.70
N GLU A 227 2.86 -16.04 -20.73
CA GLU A 227 1.58 -16.62 -21.19
C GLU A 227 1.76 -18.01 -21.80
N ARG A 228 2.88 -18.25 -22.49
CA ARG A 228 3.21 -19.56 -23.09
C ARG A 228 3.62 -20.61 -22.05
N ASP A 229 4.47 -20.24 -21.13
CA ASP A 229 4.96 -21.12 -20.05
C ASP A 229 5.08 -20.37 -18.73
N PRO A 230 3.99 -20.25 -17.95
CA PRO A 230 4.01 -19.56 -16.67
C PRO A 230 4.94 -20.20 -15.63
N GLU A 231 5.12 -21.52 -15.65
CA GLU A 231 5.96 -22.24 -14.69
C GLU A 231 7.44 -22.04 -14.99
N GLY A 232 7.85 -22.31 -16.21
CA GLY A 232 9.23 -22.11 -16.63
C GLY A 232 9.66 -20.66 -16.53
N PHE A 233 8.79 -19.72 -16.91
CA PHE A 233 9.06 -18.29 -16.75
C PHE A 233 9.25 -17.90 -15.28
N ARG A 234 8.39 -18.37 -14.36
CA ARG A 234 8.54 -18.12 -12.91
C ARG A 234 9.85 -18.69 -12.36
N ALA A 235 10.20 -19.91 -12.78
CA ALA A 235 11.44 -20.54 -12.35
C ALA A 235 12.69 -19.73 -12.74
N GLN A 236 12.70 -19.11 -13.93
CA GLN A 236 13.79 -18.23 -14.39
C GLN A 236 14.00 -17.00 -13.47
N TRP A 237 12.93 -16.51 -12.85
CA TRP A 237 12.96 -15.30 -12.00
C TRP A 237 12.96 -15.58 -10.50
N GLU A 238 12.97 -16.84 -10.07
CA GLU A 238 12.87 -17.19 -8.65
C GLU A 238 14.09 -16.69 -7.86
N ASP A 239 15.29 -16.81 -8.38
CA ASP A 239 16.51 -16.31 -7.71
C ASP A 239 16.47 -14.79 -7.54
N ALA A 240 16.05 -14.06 -8.56
CA ALA A 240 15.91 -12.61 -8.50
C ALA A 240 14.83 -12.18 -7.50
N ASN A 241 13.69 -12.87 -7.47
CA ASN A 241 12.64 -12.66 -6.48
C ASN A 241 13.12 -12.96 -5.06
N ALA A 242 13.87 -14.05 -4.86
CA ALA A 242 14.41 -14.43 -3.56
C ALA A 242 15.42 -13.38 -3.04
N GLN A 243 16.30 -12.87 -3.90
CA GLN A 243 17.24 -11.79 -3.56
C GLN A 243 16.49 -10.51 -3.19
N LEU A 244 15.46 -10.12 -3.95
CA LEU A 244 14.66 -8.95 -3.67
C LEU A 244 13.90 -9.11 -2.35
N ARG A 245 13.32 -10.27 -2.09
CA ARG A 245 12.65 -10.61 -0.82
C ARG A 245 13.59 -10.44 0.37
N GLN A 246 14.83 -10.95 0.27
CA GLN A 246 15.84 -10.80 1.31
C GLN A 246 16.23 -9.33 1.52
N ARG A 247 16.38 -8.56 0.43
CA ARG A 247 16.65 -7.12 0.50
C ARG A 247 15.54 -6.38 1.23
N MET A 248 14.28 -6.66 0.91
CA MET A 248 13.12 -6.04 1.57
C MET A 248 13.02 -6.42 3.06
N LEU A 249 13.33 -7.68 3.42
CA LEU A 249 13.37 -8.11 4.81
C LEU A 249 14.44 -7.37 5.64
N LYS A 250 15.64 -7.19 5.07
CA LYS A 250 16.70 -6.41 5.69
C LYS A 250 16.29 -4.94 5.82
N ALA A 251 15.73 -4.37 4.76
CA ALA A 251 15.26 -2.99 4.74
C ALA A 251 14.18 -2.75 5.81
N ARG A 252 13.21 -3.65 5.97
CA ARG A 252 12.16 -3.55 6.99
C ARG A 252 12.68 -3.48 8.42
N LYS A 253 13.78 -4.21 8.70
CA LYS A 253 14.45 -4.15 10.02
C LYS A 253 15.26 -2.88 10.19
N ALA A 254 15.90 -2.40 9.13
CA ALA A 254 16.78 -1.23 9.18
C ALA A 254 16.02 0.10 9.17
N ALA A 255 14.91 0.21 8.45
CA ALA A 255 14.19 1.48 8.25
C ALA A 255 13.82 2.19 9.57
N GLY A 256 13.36 1.43 10.58
CA GLY A 256 13.03 1.98 11.89
C GLY A 256 14.23 2.47 12.73
N GLN A 257 15.45 2.08 12.35
CA GLN A 257 16.68 2.45 13.06
C GLN A 257 17.40 3.64 12.42
N LEU A 258 17.09 3.94 11.15
CA LEU A 258 17.69 5.05 10.42
C LEU A 258 17.17 6.39 10.95
N GLN A 259 18.09 7.29 11.25
CA GLN A 259 17.78 8.64 11.69
C GLN A 259 17.98 9.63 10.56
N VAL A 260 17.18 10.69 10.57
CA VAL A 260 17.29 11.82 9.66
C VAL A 260 17.93 12.97 10.45
N ALA A 261 19.06 13.49 9.99
CA ALA A 261 19.76 14.59 10.65
C ALA A 261 18.92 15.88 10.61
N ASP A 262 19.10 16.75 11.60
CA ASP A 262 18.33 18.00 11.73
C ASP A 262 18.48 18.93 10.52
N ASP A 263 19.66 18.96 9.89
CA ASP A 263 19.88 19.76 8.68
C ASP A 263 19.03 19.26 7.51
N LEU A 264 18.93 17.93 7.33
CA LEU A 264 18.08 17.35 6.30
C LEU A 264 16.59 17.52 6.64
N LEU A 265 16.23 17.44 7.92
CA LEU A 265 14.87 17.75 8.36
C LEU A 265 14.51 19.22 8.06
N ARG A 266 15.41 20.16 8.35
CA ARG A 266 15.23 21.57 8.02
C ARG A 266 15.03 21.77 6.51
N THR A 267 15.87 21.17 5.68
CA THR A 267 15.76 21.21 4.22
C THR A 267 14.41 20.63 3.73
N THR A 268 13.99 19.51 4.33
CA THR A 268 12.70 18.87 4.03
C THR A 268 11.52 19.80 4.37
N THR A 269 11.54 20.42 5.55
CA THR A 269 10.50 21.37 5.97
C THR A 269 10.49 22.62 5.08
N GLN A 270 11.68 23.14 4.73
CA GLN A 270 11.78 24.28 3.82
C GLN A 270 11.17 23.98 2.44
N LEU A 271 11.44 22.79 1.89
CA LEU A 271 10.83 22.32 0.64
C LEU A 271 9.29 22.30 0.73
N CYS A 272 8.74 21.75 1.79
CA CYS A 272 7.29 21.70 2.01
C CYS A 272 6.67 23.11 2.15
N CYS A 273 7.32 24.01 2.88
CA CYS A 273 6.88 25.39 3.03
C CYS A 273 6.87 26.15 1.69
N GLN A 274 7.91 26.01 0.87
CA GLN A 274 7.99 26.68 -0.44
C GLN A 274 6.96 26.15 -1.43
N LEU A 275 6.64 24.85 -1.36
CA LEU A 275 5.61 24.23 -2.18
C LEU A 275 4.19 24.49 -1.67
N GLY A 276 4.02 25.06 -0.47
CA GLY A 276 2.73 25.39 0.11
C GLY A 276 1.89 24.16 0.45
N THR A 277 2.52 23.10 0.98
CA THR A 277 1.79 21.89 1.41
C THR A 277 0.98 22.16 2.69
N ASP A 278 -0.21 21.57 2.78
CA ASP A 278 -1.08 21.74 3.94
C ASP A 278 -0.69 20.79 5.08
N GLY A 279 -0.62 21.31 6.31
CA GLY A 279 -0.31 20.56 7.53
C GLY A 279 1.11 20.00 7.56
N LEU A 280 1.36 19.00 8.41
CA LEU A 280 2.68 18.37 8.60
C LEU A 280 2.77 16.95 8.05
N ARG A 281 1.73 16.49 7.34
CA ARG A 281 1.69 15.12 6.83
C ARG A 281 2.72 14.88 5.73
N ALA A 282 2.99 15.90 4.91
CA ALA A 282 3.98 15.83 3.84
C ALA A 282 5.38 15.55 4.40
N GLU A 283 5.81 16.31 5.40
CA GLU A 283 7.11 16.15 6.08
C GLU A 283 7.24 14.78 6.72
N LEU A 284 6.23 14.35 7.48
CA LEU A 284 6.23 13.03 8.12
C LEU A 284 6.31 11.91 7.10
N THR A 285 5.61 12.05 5.97
CA THR A 285 5.65 11.06 4.89
C THR A 285 7.01 11.05 4.22
N LEU A 286 7.61 12.22 3.95
CA LEU A 286 8.97 12.34 3.41
C LEU A 286 10.00 11.67 4.31
N LEU A 287 9.95 11.89 5.63
CA LEU A 287 10.85 11.25 6.59
C LEU A 287 10.75 9.72 6.54
N ARG A 288 9.55 9.18 6.52
CA ARG A 288 9.31 7.74 6.42
C ARG A 288 9.76 7.18 5.08
N ALA A 289 9.43 7.85 3.98
CA ALA A 289 9.83 7.45 2.63
C ALA A 289 11.35 7.47 2.45
N MET A 290 12.05 8.51 2.93
CA MET A 290 13.51 8.59 2.91
C MET A 290 14.16 7.44 3.69
N ARG A 291 13.68 7.13 4.90
CA ARG A 291 14.18 6.00 5.71
C ARG A 291 13.96 4.68 5.00
N SER A 292 12.76 4.47 4.46
CA SER A 292 12.42 3.25 3.72
C SER A 292 13.28 3.08 2.46
N TYR A 293 13.48 4.15 1.72
CA TYR A 293 14.31 4.13 0.50
C TYR A 293 15.80 3.91 0.81
N ALA A 294 16.36 4.61 1.80
CA ALA A 294 17.73 4.39 2.25
C ALA A 294 17.95 2.93 2.71
N ALA A 295 17.01 2.38 3.47
CA ALA A 295 17.05 0.98 3.90
C ALA A 295 17.00 0.00 2.71
N LEU A 296 16.18 0.28 1.67
CA LEU A 296 16.13 -0.52 0.43
C LEU A 296 17.45 -0.48 -0.35
N LYS A 297 18.14 0.66 -0.33
CA LYS A 297 19.49 0.79 -0.91
C LYS A 297 20.57 0.11 -0.05
N GLY A 298 20.31 -0.12 1.23
CA GLY A 298 21.29 -0.64 2.18
C GLY A 298 22.21 0.45 2.75
N ASP A 299 21.81 1.72 2.62
CA ASP A 299 22.55 2.87 3.11
C ASP A 299 22.41 2.98 4.63
N LYS A 300 23.50 3.39 5.29
CA LYS A 300 23.55 3.53 6.76
C LYS A 300 23.05 4.91 7.23
N HIS A 301 22.97 5.88 6.33
CA HIS A 301 22.59 7.26 6.62
C HIS A 301 21.56 7.74 5.60
N VAL A 302 20.63 8.56 6.06
CA VAL A 302 19.68 9.24 5.18
C VAL A 302 20.28 10.57 4.75
N GLY A 303 20.36 10.82 3.45
CA GLY A 303 20.95 12.04 2.88
C GLY A 303 20.05 12.73 1.84
N THR A 304 20.52 13.83 1.28
CA THR A 304 19.80 14.65 0.29
C THR A 304 19.43 13.89 -0.98
N SER A 305 20.25 12.93 -1.41
CA SER A 305 19.94 12.04 -2.54
C SER A 305 18.66 11.24 -2.33
N HIS A 306 18.38 10.83 -1.09
CA HIS A 306 17.14 10.14 -0.75
C HIS A 306 15.94 11.08 -0.83
N LEU A 307 16.09 12.33 -0.32
CA LEU A 307 15.05 13.36 -0.44
C LEU A 307 14.72 13.63 -1.91
N ARG A 308 15.74 13.85 -2.76
CA ARG A 308 15.55 14.07 -4.20
C ARG A 308 14.77 12.92 -4.88
N SER A 309 15.06 11.69 -4.51
CA SER A 309 14.39 10.51 -5.12
C SER A 309 12.95 10.34 -4.66
N VAL A 310 12.61 10.66 -3.40
CA VAL A 310 11.27 10.38 -2.87
C VAL A 310 10.33 11.58 -2.92
N ALA A 311 10.84 12.81 -2.95
CA ALA A 311 10.02 14.01 -2.90
C ALA A 311 8.99 14.09 -4.04
N PRO A 312 9.32 13.77 -5.31
CA PRO A 312 8.31 13.75 -6.37
C PRO A 312 7.17 12.77 -6.09
N LEU A 313 7.47 11.62 -5.51
CA LEU A 313 6.47 10.57 -5.21
C LEU A 313 5.56 10.98 -4.06
N VAL A 314 6.08 11.77 -3.09
CA VAL A 314 5.32 12.19 -1.90
C VAL A 314 4.53 13.48 -2.15
N LEU A 315 5.06 14.41 -2.95
CA LEU A 315 4.56 15.77 -2.99
C LEU A 315 3.66 16.09 -4.18
N ARG A 316 3.80 15.41 -5.34
CA ARG A 316 3.08 15.76 -6.58
C ARG A 316 1.56 15.86 -6.41
N HIS A 317 0.96 14.97 -5.63
CA HIS A 317 -0.49 14.92 -5.41
C HIS A 317 -0.98 15.80 -4.24
N ARG A 318 -0.06 16.44 -3.51
CA ARG A 318 -0.35 17.30 -2.35
C ARG A 318 -0.29 18.78 -2.67
N LEU A 319 0.17 19.13 -3.87
CA LEU A 319 0.24 20.52 -4.28
C LEU A 319 -1.16 21.03 -4.62
N ARG A 320 -1.47 22.22 -4.15
CA ARG A 320 -2.67 22.93 -4.59
C ARG A 320 -2.56 23.23 -6.08
N ARG A 321 -3.58 22.86 -6.85
CA ARG A 321 -3.70 23.31 -8.22
C ARG A 321 -3.96 24.81 -8.23
N ASP A 322 -3.11 25.55 -8.90
CA ASP A 322 -3.41 26.92 -9.26
C ASP A 322 -4.15 26.88 -10.60
N PRO A 323 -5.43 27.36 -10.66
CA PRO A 323 -6.18 27.36 -11.91
C PRO A 323 -5.54 28.20 -13.03
N LEU A 324 -4.59 29.08 -12.68
CA LEU A 324 -3.88 29.94 -13.62
C LEU A 324 -2.47 29.39 -14.00
N ASP A 325 -2.03 28.30 -13.37
CA ASP A 325 -0.72 27.69 -13.64
C ASP A 325 -0.90 26.29 -14.25
N ASP A 326 -0.73 26.21 -15.58
CA ASP A 326 -0.76 24.95 -16.33
C ASP A 326 0.49 24.07 -16.10
N THR A 327 1.40 24.46 -15.21
CA THR A 327 2.62 23.71 -14.94
C THR A 327 2.31 22.41 -14.19
N ASP A 328 2.77 21.30 -14.73
CA ASP A 328 2.67 19.98 -14.10
C ASP A 328 3.23 20.00 -12.67
N SER A 329 2.49 19.43 -11.71
CA SER A 329 2.89 19.37 -10.30
C SER A 329 4.26 18.73 -10.09
N GLY A 330 4.63 17.72 -10.90
CA GLY A 330 5.94 17.09 -10.87
C GLY A 330 7.07 18.06 -11.26
N VAL A 331 6.83 18.92 -12.25
CA VAL A 331 7.79 19.96 -12.67
C VAL A 331 7.97 21.00 -11.59
N ARG A 332 6.89 21.41 -10.91
CA ARG A 332 6.96 22.35 -9.77
C ARG A 332 7.78 21.78 -8.62
N VAL A 333 7.55 20.51 -8.27
CA VAL A 333 8.34 19.81 -7.24
C VAL A 333 9.81 19.77 -7.63
N GLN A 334 10.13 19.43 -8.89
CA GLN A 334 11.52 19.33 -9.35
C GLN A 334 12.24 20.67 -9.31
N ARG A 335 11.61 21.74 -9.76
CA ARG A 335 12.20 23.10 -9.69
C ARG A 335 12.52 23.51 -8.25
N CYS A 336 11.55 23.34 -7.35
CA CYS A 336 11.75 23.66 -5.93
C CYS A 336 12.85 22.80 -5.29
N LEU A 337 12.93 21.52 -5.66
CA LEU A 337 14.03 20.64 -5.23
C LEU A 337 15.39 21.14 -5.67
N ASP A 338 15.52 21.60 -6.91
CA ASP A 338 16.80 22.11 -7.45
C ASP A 338 17.22 23.42 -6.79
N GLU A 339 16.26 24.21 -6.30
CA GLU A 339 16.52 25.44 -5.54
C GLU A 339 16.92 25.16 -4.08
N VAL A 340 16.23 24.24 -3.42
CA VAL A 340 16.38 24.00 -1.97
C VAL A 340 17.47 22.98 -1.65
N VAL A 341 17.66 22.01 -2.54
CA VAL A 341 18.60 20.89 -2.37
C VAL A 341 19.67 21.01 -3.44
N PRO A 342 20.79 21.66 -3.19
CA PRO A 342 21.90 21.73 -4.16
C PRO A 342 22.40 20.34 -4.55
N ALA A 343 22.93 20.24 -5.76
CA ALA A 343 23.34 18.98 -6.39
C ALA A 343 24.47 18.26 -5.62
#